data_0e39608ee3320c64e5948182cf70c5b4
#
_entry.id   0e39608ee3320c64e5948182cf70c5b4
#
_cell.length_a   1.000
_cell.length_b   1.000
_cell.length_c   1.000
_cell.angle_alpha   90.00
_cell.angle_beta   90.00
_cell.angle_gamma   90.00
#
_symmetry.space_group_name_H-M   'P 1'
#
loop_
_entity.id
_entity.type
_entity.pdbx_description
1 polymer ?
#
loop_
_entity_poly.entity_id
_entity_poly.type
_entity_poly.pdbx_seq_one_letter_code
_entity_poly.pdbx_strand_id
1 'polypeptide(L)'
;MLTPARPRDRIESNPLRMRFLGMDFNTPLVLLSGCVGFGEEYTRVKGFSNRDVGAICLKGTTLAPRLGNPPHRVAETWQGMLNSIGLQNPGARAVVEEYLPRLDFSETRFIANVCGSTLEEYAEVTRIFDNSPIDAMEINISCPNVKEGGVQFGNFPDMSARVVAACRRETKKPLITKLSPNQTDIAE
;
A
#
# COMPACT_ATOMS: atom_id res chain seq x y z
N MET A 1 8.27 18.58 12.00
CA MET A 1 7.93 19.70 11.06
C MET A 1 6.53 19.44 10.54
N LEU A 2 5.61 20.40 10.65
CA LEU A 2 4.25 20.28 10.13
C LEU A 2 4.31 20.30 8.59
N THR A 3 3.73 19.30 7.94
CA THR A 3 3.57 19.26 6.47
C THR A 3 2.82 20.50 6.03
N PRO A 4 3.31 21.27 5.05
CA PRO A 4 2.62 22.48 4.56
C PRO A 4 1.24 22.09 4.02
N ALA A 5 0.22 22.90 4.35
CA ALA A 5 -1.13 22.71 3.85
C ALA A 5 -1.14 22.75 2.32
N ARG A 6 -1.81 21.78 1.71
CA ARG A 6 -1.92 21.68 0.24
C ARG A 6 -2.78 22.80 -0.31
N PRO A 7 -2.42 23.39 -1.47
CA PRO A 7 -3.25 24.42 -2.11
C PRO A 7 -4.64 23.88 -2.44
N ARG A 8 -5.69 24.54 -1.94
CA ARG A 8 -7.09 24.11 -2.10
C ARG A 8 -7.78 24.64 -3.37
N ASP A 9 -7.09 25.41 -4.22
CA ASP A 9 -7.74 26.43 -5.03
C ASP A 9 -7.99 26.10 -6.53
N ARG A 10 -7.92 24.83 -6.98
CA ARG A 10 -8.22 24.49 -8.40
C ARG A 10 -9.19 23.35 -8.62
N ILE A 11 -10.15 23.12 -7.73
CA ILE A 11 -10.77 21.81 -7.66
C ILE A 11 -12.30 21.85 -7.84
N GLU A 12 -12.89 22.97 -8.11
CA GLU A 12 -14.37 23.11 -8.17
C GLU A 12 -15.03 22.49 -9.41
N SER A 13 -14.28 22.07 -10.44
CA SER A 13 -14.85 21.60 -11.71
C SER A 13 -14.66 20.11 -12.06
N ASN A 14 -14.04 19.29 -11.21
CA ASN A 14 -13.87 17.87 -11.52
C ASN A 14 -15.02 17.02 -10.94
N PRO A 15 -15.97 16.52 -11.79
CA PRO A 15 -17.14 15.76 -11.34
C PRO A 15 -16.79 14.37 -10.76
N LEU A 16 -15.55 13.89 -10.96
CA LEU A 16 -15.09 12.60 -10.44
C LEU A 16 -14.51 12.71 -9.04
N ARG A 17 -14.43 13.92 -8.50
CA ARG A 17 -13.89 14.14 -7.17
C ARG A 17 -14.75 13.49 -6.12
N MET A 18 -14.10 12.85 -5.14
CA MET A 18 -14.80 12.25 -4.03
C MET A 18 -14.04 12.40 -2.72
N ARG A 19 -14.74 12.22 -1.61
CA ARG A 19 -14.14 12.15 -0.28
C ARG A 19 -14.23 10.71 0.25
N PHE A 20 -13.08 10.18 0.65
CA PHE A 20 -12.98 8.83 1.21
C PHE A 20 -12.00 8.83 2.39
N LEU A 21 -12.35 8.19 3.50
CA LEU A 21 -11.57 8.14 4.74
C LEU A 21 -11.12 9.52 5.25
N GLY A 22 -11.95 10.54 5.06
CA GLY A 22 -11.62 11.91 5.45
C GLY A 22 -10.66 12.65 4.51
N MET A 23 -10.22 12.01 3.43
CA MET A 23 -9.30 12.55 2.42
C MET A 23 -10.04 12.90 1.13
N ASP A 24 -9.61 13.96 0.46
CA ASP A 24 -10.11 14.33 -0.87
C ASP A 24 -9.31 13.57 -1.94
N PHE A 25 -10.02 12.93 -2.85
CA PHE A 25 -9.49 12.18 -4.00
C PHE A 25 -9.84 12.90 -5.28
N ASN A 26 -8.90 13.04 -6.20
CA ASN A 26 -9.13 13.66 -7.51
C ASN A 26 -10.11 12.86 -8.36
N THR A 27 -10.04 11.52 -8.26
CA THR A 27 -10.92 10.57 -8.96
C THR A 27 -11.15 9.36 -8.05
N PRO A 28 -12.15 8.50 -8.32
CA PRO A 28 -12.36 7.26 -7.56
C PRO A 28 -11.34 6.15 -7.89
N LEU A 29 -10.41 6.38 -8.81
CA LEU A 29 -9.45 5.38 -9.23
C LEU A 29 -8.29 5.28 -8.24
N VAL A 30 -7.98 4.05 -7.83
CA VAL A 30 -6.82 3.73 -7.01
C VAL A 30 -5.93 2.74 -7.75
N LEU A 31 -4.67 3.10 -7.98
CA LEU A 31 -3.68 2.15 -8.50
C LEU A 31 -3.21 1.23 -7.36
N LEU A 32 -3.40 -0.06 -7.54
CA LEU A 32 -3.19 -1.04 -6.48
C LEU A 32 -1.71 -1.37 -6.28
N SER A 33 -1.38 -1.78 -5.05
CA SER A 33 -0.06 -2.28 -4.70
C SER A 33 0.35 -3.46 -5.59
N GLY A 34 1.58 -3.40 -6.10
CA GLY A 34 2.14 -4.37 -7.04
C GLY A 34 2.00 -3.99 -8.50
N CYS A 35 1.15 -3.01 -8.84
CA CYS A 35 0.98 -2.53 -10.22
C CYS A 35 1.91 -1.36 -10.57
N VAL A 36 2.28 -0.54 -9.59
CA VAL A 36 2.91 0.78 -9.81
C VAL A 36 4.19 1.02 -9.00
N GLY A 37 4.84 0.00 -8.48
CA GLY A 37 6.07 0.15 -7.71
C GLY A 37 5.91 1.14 -6.55
N PHE A 38 6.73 2.19 -6.54
CA PHE A 38 6.73 3.22 -5.49
C PHE A 38 6.16 4.59 -5.94
N GLY A 39 5.43 4.64 -7.07
CA GLY A 39 4.68 5.81 -7.51
C GLY A 39 5.39 6.72 -8.52
N GLU A 40 6.64 6.44 -8.89
CA GLU A 40 7.39 7.15 -9.94
C GLU A 40 7.23 6.51 -11.32
N GLU A 41 6.94 5.21 -11.38
CA GLU A 41 7.13 4.40 -12.57
C GLU A 41 6.25 4.86 -13.73
N TYR A 42 5.00 5.17 -13.46
CA TYR A 42 4.04 5.57 -14.49
C TYR A 42 4.15 7.04 -14.90
N THR A 43 4.81 7.89 -14.12
CA THR A 43 5.08 9.28 -14.53
C THR A 43 5.98 9.37 -15.76
N ARG A 44 6.67 8.28 -16.10
CA ARG A 44 7.49 8.15 -17.31
C ARG A 44 6.67 7.80 -18.56
N VAL A 45 5.40 7.44 -18.41
CA VAL A 45 4.50 7.12 -19.52
C VAL A 45 3.92 8.41 -20.08
N LYS A 46 4.13 8.64 -21.38
CA LYS A 46 3.60 9.84 -22.06
C LYS A 46 2.08 9.89 -21.94
N GLY A 47 1.56 11.00 -21.43
CA GLY A 47 0.12 11.23 -21.29
C GLY A 47 -0.48 10.75 -19.97
N PHE A 48 0.33 10.21 -19.05
CA PHE A 48 -0.09 9.89 -17.68
C PHE A 48 0.53 10.87 -16.67
N SER A 49 -0.26 11.23 -15.68
CA SER A 49 0.16 11.98 -14.50
C SER A 49 -0.46 11.33 -13.25
N ASN A 50 0.24 11.37 -12.13
CA ASN A 50 -0.33 10.93 -10.84
C ASN A 50 -1.61 11.71 -10.48
N ARG A 51 -1.84 12.89 -11.08
CA ARG A 51 -3.07 13.69 -10.90
C ARG A 51 -4.31 13.04 -11.52
N ASP A 52 -4.11 12.09 -12.45
CA ASP A 52 -5.21 11.40 -13.16
C ASP A 52 -5.89 10.35 -12.27
N VAL A 53 -5.28 10.01 -11.14
CA VAL A 53 -5.80 9.03 -10.18
C VAL A 53 -6.03 9.64 -8.80
N GLY A 54 -6.95 9.05 -8.04
CA GLY A 54 -7.30 9.51 -6.69
C GLY A 54 -6.27 9.07 -5.65
N ALA A 55 -5.67 7.89 -5.82
CA ALA A 55 -4.60 7.42 -4.96
C ALA A 55 -3.70 6.40 -5.66
N ILE A 56 -2.50 6.25 -5.12
CA ILE A 56 -1.53 5.21 -5.48
C ILE A 56 -1.19 4.42 -4.21
N CYS A 57 -1.49 3.13 -4.23
CA CYS A 57 -1.04 2.20 -3.20
C CYS A 57 0.35 1.69 -3.56
N LEU A 58 1.34 2.05 -2.76
CA LEU A 58 2.75 1.74 -2.99
C LEU A 58 3.02 0.24 -2.91
N LYS A 59 4.17 -0.18 -3.39
CA LYS A 59 4.62 -1.57 -3.30
C LYS A 59 4.60 -2.07 -1.86
N GLY A 60 4.12 -3.31 -1.68
CA GLY A 60 4.12 -4.00 -0.39
C GLY A 60 5.51 -4.00 0.24
N THR A 61 5.60 -3.47 1.46
CA THR A 61 6.85 -3.18 2.14
C THR A 61 6.91 -3.90 3.47
N THR A 62 8.01 -4.59 3.70
CA THR A 62 8.35 -5.29 4.95
C THR A 62 9.35 -4.50 5.78
N LEU A 63 9.54 -4.88 7.04
CA LEU A 63 10.51 -4.22 7.93
C LEU A 63 11.92 -4.27 7.36
N ALA A 64 12.40 -5.47 7.07
CA ALA A 64 13.67 -5.71 6.40
C ALA A 64 13.48 -5.80 4.87
N PRO A 65 14.53 -5.50 4.07
CA PRO A 65 14.48 -5.67 2.62
C PRO A 65 14.28 -7.14 2.23
N ARG A 66 13.56 -7.35 1.11
CA ARG A 66 13.37 -8.68 0.50
C ARG A 66 13.77 -8.67 -0.96
N LEU A 67 14.60 -9.63 -1.36
CA LEU A 67 15.01 -9.81 -2.76
C LEU A 67 13.88 -10.41 -3.63
N GLY A 68 12.86 -10.97 -2.99
CA GLY A 68 11.82 -11.73 -3.68
C GLY A 68 12.28 -13.13 -4.08
N ASN A 69 11.45 -13.80 -4.86
CA ASN A 69 11.75 -15.14 -5.37
C ASN A 69 12.81 -15.08 -6.48
N PRO A 70 13.57 -16.17 -6.71
CA PRO A 70 14.47 -16.24 -7.86
C PRO A 70 13.68 -16.23 -9.19
N PRO A 71 14.31 -15.86 -10.32
CA PRO A 71 13.71 -16.01 -11.65
C PRO A 71 13.45 -17.51 -11.97
N HIS A 72 12.39 -17.89 -12.72
CA HIS A 72 11.45 -17.01 -13.41
C HIS A 72 10.24 -16.72 -12.52
N ARG A 73 9.87 -15.45 -12.39
CA ARG A 73 8.84 -14.97 -11.46
C ARG A 73 7.54 -14.54 -12.13
N VAL A 74 7.54 -14.48 -13.44
CA VAL A 74 6.38 -14.14 -14.27
C VAL A 74 6.32 -15.11 -15.42
N ALA A 75 5.12 -15.62 -15.72
CA ALA A 75 4.86 -16.48 -16.87
C ALA A 75 3.52 -16.09 -17.49
N GLU A 76 3.53 -15.90 -18.80
CA GLU A 76 2.30 -15.70 -19.56
C GLU A 76 1.56 -17.03 -19.74
N THR A 77 0.23 -16.96 -19.75
CA THR A 77 -0.67 -18.06 -20.03
C THR A 77 -1.60 -17.67 -21.17
N TRP A 78 -2.35 -18.63 -21.71
CA TRP A 78 -3.28 -18.37 -22.80
C TRP A 78 -4.29 -17.23 -22.54
N GLN A 79 -4.70 -17.03 -21.30
CA GLN A 79 -5.72 -16.06 -20.91
C GLN A 79 -5.30 -15.13 -19.77
N GLY A 80 -4.01 -15.03 -19.49
CA GLY A 80 -3.54 -14.18 -18.39
C GLY A 80 -2.07 -14.34 -18.08
N MET A 81 -1.73 -14.06 -16.84
CA MET A 81 -0.36 -14.08 -16.34
C MET A 81 -0.31 -14.68 -14.94
N LEU A 82 0.65 -15.55 -14.71
CA LEU A 82 1.02 -16.03 -13.38
C LEU A 82 2.20 -15.23 -12.86
N ASN A 83 2.21 -14.92 -11.57
CA ASN A 83 3.37 -14.30 -10.95
C ASN A 83 3.70 -14.94 -9.60
N SER A 84 4.99 -14.89 -9.26
CA SER A 84 5.53 -15.28 -7.97
C SER A 84 6.67 -14.33 -7.60
N ILE A 85 6.35 -13.08 -7.39
CA ILE A 85 7.34 -12.02 -7.14
C ILE A 85 8.03 -12.17 -5.77
N GLY A 86 7.30 -12.63 -4.74
CA GLY A 86 7.87 -12.88 -3.40
C GLY A 86 8.10 -11.61 -2.59
N LEU A 87 7.22 -10.61 -2.70
CA LEU A 87 7.29 -9.35 -1.93
C LEU A 87 8.64 -8.62 -2.04
N GLN A 88 9.25 -8.62 -3.23
CA GLN A 88 10.48 -7.84 -3.45
C GLN A 88 10.27 -6.38 -3.08
N ASN A 89 11.06 -5.88 -2.12
CA ASN A 89 11.01 -4.50 -1.65
C ASN A 89 12.30 -4.13 -0.90
N PRO A 90 12.64 -2.83 -0.78
CA PRO A 90 13.89 -2.38 -0.15
C PRO A 90 13.82 -2.26 1.38
N GLY A 91 12.67 -2.58 2.00
CA GLY A 91 12.44 -2.37 3.44
C GLY A 91 11.86 -0.99 3.75
N ALA A 92 11.15 -0.89 4.89
CA ALA A 92 10.36 0.30 5.23
C ALA A 92 11.19 1.57 5.39
N ARG A 93 12.37 1.48 6.01
CA ARG A 93 13.26 2.64 6.18
C ARG A 93 13.74 3.20 4.86
N ALA A 94 14.22 2.33 3.96
CA ALA A 94 14.66 2.76 2.63
C ALA A 94 13.52 3.38 1.82
N VAL A 95 12.28 2.86 1.94
CA VAL A 95 11.13 3.49 1.28
C VAL A 95 10.93 4.92 1.77
N VAL A 96 10.96 5.15 3.07
CA VAL A 96 10.76 6.49 3.65
C VAL A 96 11.91 7.44 3.32
N GLU A 97 13.15 6.96 3.34
CA GLU A 97 14.35 7.79 3.19
C GLU A 97 14.72 8.05 1.72
N GLU A 98 14.46 7.10 0.81
CA GLU A 98 14.95 7.16 -0.56
C GLU A 98 13.84 7.33 -1.61
N TYR A 99 12.65 6.73 -1.40
CA TYR A 99 11.57 6.72 -2.40
C TYR A 99 10.56 7.83 -2.16
N LEU A 100 10.04 7.99 -0.93
CA LEU A 100 9.03 9.01 -0.66
C LEU A 100 9.50 10.45 -0.94
N PRO A 101 10.78 10.84 -0.73
CA PRO A 101 11.23 12.19 -1.07
C PRO A 101 11.15 12.55 -2.57
N ARG A 102 11.01 11.56 -3.44
CA ARG A 102 10.89 11.76 -4.90
C ARG A 102 9.46 11.99 -5.36
N LEU A 103 8.48 11.78 -4.50
CA LEU A 103 7.06 11.90 -4.82
C LEU A 103 6.55 13.30 -4.57
N ASP A 104 5.72 13.80 -5.47
CA ASP A 104 4.94 15.03 -5.26
C ASP A 104 3.59 14.69 -4.60
N PHE A 105 3.54 14.86 -3.29
CA PHE A 105 2.34 14.63 -2.48
C PHE A 105 1.19 15.61 -2.78
N SER A 106 1.40 16.63 -3.62
CA SER A 106 0.33 17.53 -4.08
C SER A 106 -0.48 16.95 -5.25
N GLU A 107 0.04 15.93 -5.94
CA GLU A 107 -0.59 15.38 -7.13
C GLU A 107 -1.73 14.41 -6.83
N THR A 108 -1.51 13.46 -5.92
CA THR A 108 -2.47 12.43 -5.55
C THR A 108 -2.27 11.99 -4.11
N ARG A 109 -3.05 11.03 -3.63
CA ARG A 109 -2.86 10.39 -2.33
C ARG A 109 -1.92 9.20 -2.45
N PHE A 110 -0.97 9.09 -1.52
CA PHE A 110 -0.08 7.94 -1.45
C PHE A 110 -0.41 7.09 -0.22
N ILE A 111 -0.69 5.81 -0.47
CA ILE A 111 -1.05 4.82 0.54
C ILE A 111 0.10 3.84 0.67
N ALA A 112 0.71 3.72 1.84
CA ALA A 112 1.74 2.71 2.06
C ALA A 112 1.10 1.34 2.21
N ASN A 113 1.65 0.32 1.55
CA ASN A 113 1.20 -1.07 1.73
C ASN A 113 2.10 -1.76 2.75
N VAL A 114 1.56 -2.02 3.93
CA VAL A 114 2.24 -2.58 5.09
C VAL A 114 2.16 -4.10 5.06
N CYS A 115 3.32 -4.75 5.07
CA CYS A 115 3.47 -6.19 5.11
C CYS A 115 4.36 -6.60 6.29
N GLY A 116 4.08 -7.75 6.88
CA GLY A 116 4.89 -8.32 7.97
C GLY A 116 4.69 -9.82 8.07
N SER A 117 5.54 -10.48 8.83
CA SER A 117 5.47 -11.91 9.16
C SER A 117 5.03 -12.14 10.61
N THR A 118 5.11 -11.11 11.46
CA THR A 118 4.66 -11.12 12.85
C THR A 118 3.86 -9.86 13.18
N LEU A 119 3.15 -9.87 14.31
CA LEU A 119 2.41 -8.68 14.79
C LEU A 119 3.35 -7.51 15.04
N GLU A 120 4.53 -7.80 15.55
CA GLU A 120 5.59 -6.81 15.87
C GLU A 120 6.13 -6.17 14.59
N GLU A 121 6.35 -6.95 13.53
CA GLU A 121 6.79 -6.41 12.23
C GLU A 121 5.71 -5.48 11.62
N TYR A 122 4.43 -5.88 11.65
CA TYR A 122 3.34 -5.01 11.19
C TYR A 122 3.29 -3.71 11.97
N ALA A 123 3.39 -3.77 13.30
CA ALA A 123 3.41 -2.59 14.18
C ALA A 123 4.59 -1.68 13.85
N GLU A 124 5.81 -2.25 13.75
CA GLU A 124 7.02 -1.47 13.47
C GLU A 124 7.00 -0.81 12.09
N VAL A 125 6.58 -1.53 11.04
CA VAL A 125 6.43 -0.95 9.69
C VAL A 125 5.40 0.18 9.71
N THR A 126 4.28 -0.01 10.42
CA THR A 126 3.26 1.03 10.59
C THR A 126 3.84 2.26 11.27
N ARG A 127 4.61 2.10 12.34
CA ARG A 127 5.26 3.18 13.07
C ARG A 127 6.26 3.96 12.21
N ILE A 128 7.04 3.25 11.36
CA ILE A 128 7.97 3.89 10.42
C ILE A 128 7.18 4.76 9.43
N PHE A 129 6.10 4.25 8.86
CA PHE A 129 5.28 5.01 7.92
C PHE A 129 4.44 6.11 8.59
N ASP A 130 4.06 5.98 9.86
CA ASP A 130 3.35 7.05 10.57
C ASP A 130 4.17 8.34 10.63
N ASN A 131 5.49 8.22 10.77
CA ASN A 131 6.44 9.34 10.78
C ASN A 131 6.82 9.86 9.37
N SER A 132 6.10 9.46 8.33
CA SER A 132 6.35 9.85 6.94
C SER A 132 5.18 10.66 6.35
N PRO A 133 5.34 11.28 5.17
CA PRO A 133 4.30 12.10 4.56
C PRO A 133 3.15 11.33 3.92
N ILE A 134 3.11 10.00 3.96
CA ILE A 134 2.01 9.22 3.37
C ILE A 134 0.65 9.59 3.95
N ASP A 135 -0.40 9.44 3.15
CA ASP A 135 -1.75 9.85 3.51
C ASP A 135 -2.50 8.79 4.34
N ALA A 136 -2.28 7.50 4.02
CA ALA A 136 -2.95 6.36 4.65
C ALA A 136 -2.07 5.11 4.55
N MET A 137 -2.50 4.02 5.19
CA MET A 137 -1.82 2.71 5.11
C MET A 137 -2.82 1.62 4.75
N GLU A 138 -2.41 0.75 3.84
CA GLU A 138 -3.10 -0.51 3.53
C GLU A 138 -2.41 -1.65 4.26
N ILE A 139 -3.11 -2.29 5.18
CA ILE A 139 -2.61 -3.46 5.91
C ILE A 139 -2.84 -4.70 5.04
N ASN A 140 -1.76 -5.28 4.55
CA ASN A 140 -1.79 -6.40 3.62
C ASN A 140 -1.72 -7.74 4.38
N ILE A 141 -2.87 -8.29 4.73
CA ILE A 141 -2.99 -9.61 5.36
C ILE A 141 -3.36 -10.72 4.35
N SER A 142 -3.47 -10.37 3.06
CA SER A 142 -3.86 -11.29 2.00
C SER A 142 -2.67 -12.07 1.39
N CYS A 143 -1.43 -11.84 1.84
CA CYS A 143 -0.26 -12.43 1.21
C CYS A 143 -0.02 -13.87 1.68
N PRO A 144 -0.04 -14.89 0.79
CA PRO A 144 0.14 -16.29 1.15
C PRO A 144 1.61 -16.67 1.44
N ASN A 145 2.55 -15.74 1.30
CA ASN A 145 3.98 -16.04 1.24
C ASN A 145 4.73 -15.99 2.58
N VAL A 146 4.06 -16.20 3.71
CA VAL A 146 4.72 -16.31 5.01
C VAL A 146 5.02 -17.78 5.28
N LYS A 147 6.20 -18.25 4.88
CA LYS A 147 6.66 -19.64 5.14
C LYS A 147 7.06 -19.89 6.59
N GLU A 148 7.32 -18.87 7.38
CA GLU A 148 7.71 -19.01 8.77
C GLU A 148 6.51 -18.73 9.68
N GLY A 149 6.02 -19.78 10.32
CA GLY A 149 4.91 -19.75 11.26
C GLY A 149 3.56 -20.27 10.74
N GLY A 150 3.39 -20.47 9.43
CA GLY A 150 2.23 -21.19 8.84
C GLY A 150 0.87 -20.51 9.00
N VAL A 151 0.80 -19.31 9.55
CA VAL A 151 -0.46 -18.60 9.78
C VAL A 151 -0.62 -17.52 8.71
N GLN A 152 -1.52 -17.76 7.77
CA GLN A 152 -2.04 -16.71 6.90
C GLN A 152 -2.97 -15.86 7.77
N PHE A 153 -2.51 -14.70 8.20
CA PHE A 153 -3.27 -13.83 9.12
C PHE A 153 -4.68 -13.54 8.59
N GLY A 154 -4.84 -13.36 7.28
CA GLY A 154 -6.12 -13.09 6.65
C GLY A 154 -7.09 -14.26 6.55
N ASN A 155 -6.69 -15.48 6.93
CA ASN A 155 -7.58 -16.65 6.92
C ASN A 155 -8.38 -16.83 8.21
N PHE A 156 -8.04 -16.07 9.24
CA PHE A 156 -8.65 -16.17 10.57
C PHE A 156 -9.08 -14.79 11.04
N PRO A 157 -10.38 -14.55 11.32
CA PRO A 157 -10.90 -13.28 11.77
C PRO A 157 -10.16 -12.71 12.99
N ASP A 158 -9.92 -13.55 14.00
CA ASP A 158 -9.20 -13.15 15.21
C ASP A 158 -7.76 -12.68 14.93
N MET A 159 -7.06 -13.36 14.04
CA MET A 159 -5.70 -12.99 13.68
C MET A 159 -5.69 -11.69 12.85
N SER A 160 -6.64 -11.53 11.95
CA SER A 160 -6.86 -10.29 11.20
C SER A 160 -7.11 -9.12 12.15
N ALA A 161 -8.01 -9.30 13.12
CA ALA A 161 -8.30 -8.29 14.14
C ALA A 161 -7.05 -7.92 14.97
N ARG A 162 -6.23 -8.90 15.35
CA ARG A 162 -4.99 -8.68 16.12
C ARG A 162 -3.96 -7.88 15.32
N VAL A 163 -3.77 -8.17 14.02
CA VAL A 163 -2.88 -7.40 13.16
C VAL A 163 -3.36 -5.95 13.04
N VAL A 164 -4.64 -5.75 12.74
CA VAL A 164 -5.21 -4.40 12.60
C VAL A 164 -5.11 -3.63 13.93
N ALA A 165 -5.37 -4.29 15.06
CA ALA A 165 -5.23 -3.67 16.37
C ALA A 165 -3.77 -3.32 16.70
N ALA A 166 -2.79 -4.13 16.29
CA ALA A 166 -1.38 -3.83 16.45
C ALA A 166 -0.99 -2.58 15.65
N CYS A 167 -1.37 -2.53 14.36
CA CYS A 167 -1.13 -1.36 13.52
C CYS A 167 -1.86 -0.10 14.05
N ARG A 168 -3.11 -0.25 14.50
CA ARG A 168 -3.91 0.90 15.00
C ARG A 168 -3.29 1.58 16.22
N ARG A 169 -2.56 0.85 17.04
CA ARG A 169 -1.84 1.44 18.20
C ARG A 169 -0.70 2.36 17.78
N GLU A 170 -0.10 2.11 16.61
CA GLU A 170 1.08 2.83 16.13
C GLU A 170 0.74 4.07 15.28
N THR A 171 -0.51 4.26 14.87
CA THR A 171 -0.87 5.38 13.97
C THR A 171 -2.27 5.92 14.23
N LYS A 172 -2.49 7.18 13.88
CA LYS A 172 -3.82 7.80 13.75
C LYS A 172 -4.25 8.00 12.31
N LYS A 173 -3.36 7.73 11.35
CA LYS A 173 -3.68 7.81 9.92
C LYS A 173 -4.76 6.81 9.55
N PRO A 174 -5.51 7.02 8.46
CA PRO A 174 -6.47 6.04 7.95
C PRO A 174 -5.80 4.70 7.69
N LEU A 175 -6.43 3.61 8.13
CA LEU A 175 -6.04 2.24 7.86
C LEU A 175 -7.09 1.58 6.96
N ILE A 176 -6.62 0.86 5.95
CA ILE A 176 -7.40 0.06 5.01
C ILE A 176 -6.91 -1.38 5.17
N THR A 177 -7.79 -2.30 5.51
CA THR A 177 -7.42 -3.72 5.59
C THR A 177 -7.72 -4.39 4.25
N LYS A 178 -6.68 -4.88 3.56
CA LYS A 178 -6.84 -5.61 2.32
C LYS A 178 -6.98 -7.10 2.61
N LEU A 179 -8.19 -7.61 2.37
CA LEU A 179 -8.55 -9.02 2.54
C LEU A 179 -8.24 -9.83 1.28
N SER A 180 -8.19 -11.16 1.41
CA SER A 180 -8.15 -12.08 0.29
C SER A 180 -9.57 -12.45 -0.14
N PRO A 181 -9.89 -12.52 -1.45
CA PRO A 181 -11.18 -13.02 -1.91
C PRO A 181 -11.31 -14.54 -1.79
N ASN A 182 -10.23 -15.23 -1.45
CA ASN A 182 -10.18 -16.70 -1.33
C ASN A 182 -10.65 -17.18 0.06
N GLN A 183 -11.81 -16.70 0.49
CA GLN A 183 -12.46 -17.05 1.74
C GLN A 183 -13.86 -17.58 1.47
N THR A 184 -14.32 -18.53 2.28
CA THR A 184 -15.66 -19.09 2.17
C THR A 184 -16.73 -18.05 2.54
N ASP A 185 -16.48 -17.31 3.60
CA ASP A 185 -17.26 -16.15 4.02
C ASP A 185 -16.32 -14.99 4.31
N ILE A 186 -16.37 -13.96 3.47
CA ILE A 186 -15.52 -12.78 3.61
C ILE A 186 -16.12 -11.75 4.59
N ALA A 187 -17.38 -11.93 4.98
CA ALA A 187 -18.08 -11.04 5.90
C ALA A 187 -17.91 -11.45 7.37
N GLU A 188 -17.43 -12.68 7.63
CA GLU A 188 -17.10 -13.15 8.98
C GLU A 188 -15.85 -12.42 9.52
#